data_681d03c0aa30cd0f05e13c2601e3576f
#
_entry.id   681d03c0aa30cd0f05e13c2601e3576f
#
_cell.length_a   1.000
_cell.length_b   1.000
_cell.length_c   1.000
_cell.angle_alpha   90.00
_cell.angle_beta   90.00
_cell.angle_gamma   90.00
#
_symmetry.space_group_name_H-M   'P 1'
#
loop_
_entity.id
_entity.type
_entity.pdbx_description
1 polymer ?
#
loop_
_entity_poly.entity_id
_entity_poly.type
_entity_poly.pdbx_seq_one_letter_code
_entity_poly.pdbx_strand_id
1 'polypeptide(L)'
;SDLFYGTDFHSHLGTYRGGLAVLDPETGFDRRIHDISTAQFRSKFEDDIVKMRGHAGVGVISDTDSQPLLIGSHLGPYALVTVARINNLAELASLAFSKWTTHFSEMSGGGINPTELVATLINQGATFEEGIQIAQGAVDGSLSLLLLTEKGVLYAARDRYGRTAVAIGAKEGARAAAMETTAFPNLDYETERFLGPGEVVRITAEGAETRVAPGDDLRVCTFLWVYYGFPASSYEGVSAEAMRYRSGAALARRDAVEADLAAGIPDSGTGHAIRSEEHTSELQSRSDL
;
A
#
# COMPACT_ATOMS: atom_id res chain seq x y z
N SER A 1 -6.55 -13.00 11.66
CA SER A 1 -7.56 -12.91 10.58
C SER A 1 -7.46 -11.59 9.83
N ASP A 2 -7.50 -10.44 10.51
CA ASP A 2 -7.55 -9.12 9.88
C ASP A 2 -6.38 -8.84 8.96
N LEU A 3 -5.15 -9.14 9.39
CA LEU A 3 -3.97 -8.98 8.54
C LEU A 3 -4.06 -9.79 7.24
N PHE A 4 -4.48 -11.05 7.33
CA PHE A 4 -4.59 -11.91 6.16
C PHE A 4 -5.62 -11.39 5.16
N TYR A 5 -6.86 -11.14 5.61
CA TYR A 5 -7.90 -10.63 4.73
C TYR A 5 -7.61 -9.20 4.27
N GLY A 6 -7.05 -8.34 5.14
CA GLY A 6 -6.63 -6.99 4.77
C GLY A 6 -5.60 -7.00 3.66
N THR A 7 -4.62 -7.93 3.70
CA THR A 7 -3.65 -8.09 2.61
C THR A 7 -4.29 -8.69 1.36
N ASP A 8 -5.18 -9.67 1.49
CA ASP A 8 -5.91 -10.28 0.38
C ASP A 8 -6.75 -9.26 -0.40
N PHE A 9 -7.38 -8.29 0.28
CA PHE A 9 -8.10 -7.18 -0.37
C PHE A 9 -7.19 -6.27 -1.22
N HIS A 10 -5.88 -6.35 -1.05
CA HIS A 10 -4.89 -5.64 -1.87
C HIS A 10 -4.26 -6.53 -2.97
N SER A 11 -4.70 -7.79 -3.12
CA SER A 11 -4.07 -8.75 -4.04
C SER A 11 -4.16 -8.38 -5.52
N HIS A 12 -5.06 -7.46 -5.89
CA HIS A 12 -5.15 -6.91 -7.25
C HIS A 12 -4.03 -5.91 -7.59
N LEU A 13 -3.28 -5.43 -6.59
CA LEU A 13 -2.21 -4.44 -6.77
C LEU A 13 -0.87 -5.04 -7.19
N GLY A 14 -0.75 -6.36 -7.21
CA GLY A 14 0.45 -7.05 -7.66
C GLY A 14 0.19 -8.53 -7.91
N THR A 15 1.07 -9.15 -8.67
CA THR A 15 0.86 -10.51 -9.19
C THR A 15 1.99 -11.48 -8.89
N TYR A 16 3.07 -11.03 -8.24
CA TYR A 16 4.27 -11.85 -8.14
C TYR A 16 4.49 -12.44 -6.75
N ARG A 17 4.49 -11.61 -5.69
CA ARG A 17 4.76 -12.07 -4.32
C ARG A 17 3.74 -11.52 -3.34
N GLY A 18 3.38 -12.35 -2.38
CA GLY A 18 2.65 -11.94 -1.19
C GLY A 18 3.46 -12.25 0.06
N GLY A 19 3.35 -11.42 1.08
CA GLY A 19 4.06 -11.64 2.33
C GLY A 19 3.30 -11.14 3.55
N LEU A 20 3.46 -11.88 4.64
CA LEU A 20 2.91 -11.55 5.95
C LEU A 20 4.01 -11.66 7.01
N ALA A 21 4.04 -10.75 7.95
CA ALA A 21 4.77 -10.91 9.20
C ALA A 21 3.86 -10.55 10.37
N VAL A 22 3.82 -11.40 11.39
CA VAL A 22 3.10 -11.18 12.64
C VAL A 22 4.07 -11.15 13.80
N LEU A 23 3.71 -10.41 14.84
CA LEU A 23 4.44 -10.37 16.09
C LEU A 23 3.67 -11.16 17.15
N ASP A 24 4.25 -12.27 17.57
CA ASP A 24 3.83 -13.01 18.75
C ASP A 24 4.62 -12.50 19.96
N PRO A 25 3.97 -12.09 21.05
CA PRO A 25 4.67 -11.57 22.24
C PRO A 25 5.63 -12.56 22.91
N GLU A 26 5.43 -13.87 22.73
CA GLU A 26 6.24 -14.91 23.35
C GLU A 26 7.38 -15.39 22.44
N THR A 27 7.11 -15.53 21.13
CA THR A 27 8.05 -16.14 20.19
C THR A 27 8.70 -15.14 19.23
N GLY A 28 8.24 -13.87 19.22
CA GLY A 28 8.75 -12.83 18.33
C GLY A 28 8.10 -12.85 16.96
N PHE A 29 8.82 -12.41 15.93
CA PHE A 29 8.30 -12.32 14.58
C PHE A 29 8.21 -13.68 13.88
N ASP A 30 7.04 -13.97 13.30
CA ASP A 30 6.82 -15.06 12.34
C ASP A 30 6.51 -14.46 10.96
N ARG A 31 7.30 -14.84 9.94
CA ARG A 31 7.21 -14.32 8.57
C ARG A 31 6.92 -15.42 7.57
N ARG A 32 5.99 -15.16 6.63
CA ARG A 32 5.72 -16.02 5.47
C ARG A 32 5.74 -15.18 4.20
N ILE A 33 6.36 -15.71 3.16
CA ILE A 33 6.41 -15.09 1.83
C ILE A 33 6.16 -16.19 0.80
N HIS A 34 5.23 -15.94 -0.13
CA HIS A 34 4.91 -16.87 -1.20
C HIS A 34 4.94 -16.19 -2.57
N ASP A 35 5.30 -16.98 -3.58
CA ASP A 35 5.05 -16.64 -4.97
C ASP A 35 3.55 -16.82 -5.27
N ILE A 36 2.90 -15.76 -5.70
CA ILE A 36 1.46 -15.72 -6.03
C ILE A 36 1.22 -15.60 -7.53
N SER A 37 2.26 -15.75 -8.36
CA SER A 37 2.14 -15.64 -9.82
C SER A 37 1.31 -16.77 -10.45
N THR A 38 1.22 -17.91 -9.79
CA THR A 38 0.51 -19.11 -10.29
C THR A 38 -0.75 -19.45 -9.51
N ALA A 39 -1.04 -18.79 -8.41
CA ALA A 39 -2.23 -19.01 -7.61
C ALA A 39 -2.55 -17.78 -6.77
N GLN A 40 -3.82 -17.60 -6.42
CA GLN A 40 -4.28 -16.47 -5.63
C GLN A 40 -3.61 -16.43 -4.24
N PHE A 41 -3.42 -15.22 -3.71
CA PHE A 41 -2.85 -14.98 -2.39
C PHE A 41 -3.52 -15.84 -1.32
N ARG A 42 -4.84 -15.86 -1.27
CA ARG A 42 -5.62 -16.62 -0.29
C ARG A 42 -5.24 -18.10 -0.25
N SER A 43 -5.16 -18.74 -1.41
CA SER A 43 -4.82 -20.18 -1.53
C SER A 43 -3.38 -20.48 -1.08
N LYS A 44 -2.46 -19.53 -1.27
CA LYS A 44 -1.05 -19.72 -0.89
C LYS A 44 -0.80 -19.60 0.61
N PHE A 45 -1.63 -18.83 1.31
CA PHE A 45 -1.46 -18.55 2.74
C PHE A 45 -2.44 -19.31 3.65
N GLU A 46 -3.36 -20.10 3.10
CA GLU A 46 -4.42 -20.78 3.86
C GLU A 46 -3.85 -21.67 4.98
N ASP A 47 -2.80 -22.43 4.71
CA ASP A 47 -2.14 -23.28 5.68
C ASP A 47 -1.30 -22.51 6.71
N ASP A 48 -0.80 -21.33 6.36
CA ASP A 48 0.04 -20.52 7.22
C ASP A 48 -0.79 -19.75 8.24
N ILE A 49 -1.95 -19.21 7.84
CA ILE A 49 -2.79 -18.41 8.73
C ILE A 49 -3.23 -19.15 9.97
N VAL A 50 -3.40 -20.47 9.89
CA VAL A 50 -3.79 -21.30 11.06
C VAL A 50 -2.63 -21.51 12.04
N LYS A 51 -1.38 -21.28 11.59
CA LYS A 51 -0.16 -21.48 12.38
C LYS A 51 0.37 -20.15 12.94
N MET A 52 0.23 -19.07 12.18
CA MET A 52 0.70 -17.73 12.58
C MET A 52 -0.12 -17.21 13.77
N ARG A 53 0.58 -16.75 14.81
CA ARG A 53 -0.01 -16.18 16.03
C ARG A 53 0.55 -14.78 16.23
N GLY A 54 -0.28 -13.86 16.70
CA GLY A 54 0.16 -12.51 16.99
C GLY A 54 -1.00 -11.51 17.08
N HIS A 55 -0.73 -10.38 17.72
CA HIS A 55 -1.70 -9.28 17.90
C HIS A 55 -1.42 -8.08 16.99
N ALA A 56 -0.22 -8.05 16.41
CA ALA A 56 0.18 -7.01 15.44
C ALA A 56 0.85 -7.68 14.25
N GLY A 57 0.76 -7.04 13.07
CA GLY A 57 1.37 -7.59 11.87
C GLY A 57 1.42 -6.59 10.72
N VAL A 58 2.22 -6.90 9.72
CA VAL A 58 2.31 -6.19 8.44
C VAL A 58 2.18 -7.17 7.29
N GLY A 59 1.50 -6.76 6.24
CA GLY A 59 1.30 -7.54 5.02
C GLY A 59 1.58 -6.71 3.78
N VAL A 60 1.94 -7.38 2.69
CA VAL A 60 2.30 -6.73 1.43
C VAL A 60 2.00 -7.62 0.23
N ILE A 61 1.61 -7.00 -0.86
CA ILE A 61 1.62 -7.56 -2.20
C ILE A 61 2.71 -6.83 -2.99
N SER A 62 3.58 -7.56 -3.68
CA SER A 62 4.74 -7.01 -4.38
C SER A 62 4.90 -7.65 -5.76
N ASP A 63 5.27 -6.84 -6.75
CA ASP A 63 5.62 -7.32 -8.10
C ASP A 63 7.11 -7.59 -8.26
N THR A 64 7.94 -7.21 -7.30
CA THR A 64 9.40 -7.29 -7.43
C THR A 64 10.07 -7.99 -6.26
N ASP A 65 9.90 -7.46 -5.06
CA ASP A 65 10.76 -7.79 -3.93
C ASP A 65 10.11 -8.77 -2.95
N SER A 66 10.94 -9.60 -2.33
CA SER A 66 10.52 -10.41 -1.20
C SER A 66 10.35 -9.52 0.03
N GLN A 67 9.13 -9.40 0.52
CA GLN A 67 8.73 -8.63 1.69
C GLN A 67 7.69 -9.43 2.49
N PRO A 68 7.48 -9.14 3.80
CA PRO A 68 8.20 -8.20 4.68
C PRO A 68 9.65 -8.60 4.93
N LEU A 69 10.52 -7.62 5.21
CA LEU A 69 11.87 -7.89 5.74
C LEU A 69 11.86 -7.83 7.26
N LEU A 70 12.56 -8.80 7.90
CA LEU A 70 12.84 -8.75 9.32
C LEU A 70 14.25 -8.21 9.51
N ILE A 71 14.36 -7.11 10.22
CA ILE A 71 15.60 -6.34 10.36
C ILE A 71 16.00 -6.33 11.85
N GLY A 72 17.24 -6.73 12.13
CA GLY A 72 17.88 -6.47 13.41
C GLY A 72 18.63 -5.15 13.34
N SER A 73 18.39 -4.24 14.28
CA SER A 73 19.07 -2.95 14.32
C SER A 73 19.31 -2.44 15.73
N HIS A 74 20.08 -1.36 15.84
CA HIS A 74 20.30 -0.65 17.12
C HIS A 74 19.01 -0.02 17.68
N LEU A 75 17.98 0.15 16.84
CA LEU A 75 16.65 0.62 17.25
C LEU A 75 15.77 -0.52 17.81
N GLY A 76 16.26 -1.76 17.82
CA GLY A 76 15.56 -2.99 18.08
C GLY A 76 15.13 -3.72 16.79
N PRO A 77 14.70 -4.99 16.90
CA PRO A 77 14.14 -5.74 15.79
C PRO A 77 12.84 -5.14 15.28
N TYR A 78 12.65 -5.16 13.95
CA TYR A 78 11.41 -4.72 13.32
C TYR A 78 11.11 -5.45 12.01
N ALA A 79 9.84 -5.47 11.62
CA ALA A 79 9.39 -5.91 10.30
C ALA A 79 9.09 -4.69 9.42
N LEU A 80 9.55 -4.71 8.17
CA LEU A 80 9.38 -3.59 7.22
C LEU A 80 8.71 -4.05 5.93
N VAL A 81 7.72 -3.28 5.49
CA VAL A 81 7.15 -3.35 4.14
C VAL A 81 7.16 -1.97 3.50
N THR A 82 7.39 -1.95 2.19
CA THR A 82 7.47 -0.71 1.41
C THR A 82 6.64 -0.80 0.13
N VAL A 83 6.02 0.32 -0.23
CA VAL A 83 5.53 0.59 -1.59
C VAL A 83 6.36 1.76 -2.11
N ALA A 84 7.33 1.46 -2.96
CA ALA A 84 8.36 2.41 -3.34
C ALA A 84 8.74 2.35 -4.82
N ARG A 85 9.09 3.50 -5.37
CA ARG A 85 9.85 3.64 -6.60
C ARG A 85 11.10 4.46 -6.31
N ILE A 86 12.27 3.83 -6.34
CA ILE A 86 13.56 4.44 -6.00
C ILE A 86 14.37 4.62 -7.29
N ASN A 87 14.38 5.83 -7.84
CA ASN A 87 15.07 6.12 -9.10
C ASN A 87 16.59 6.16 -8.93
N ASN A 88 17.06 6.59 -7.76
CA ASN A 88 18.49 6.69 -7.41
C ASN A 88 19.01 5.49 -6.60
N LEU A 89 18.40 4.29 -6.77
CA LEU A 89 18.76 3.09 -6.00
C LEU A 89 20.26 2.75 -6.10
N ALA A 90 20.81 2.77 -7.29
CA ALA A 90 22.23 2.44 -7.51
C ALA A 90 23.18 3.44 -6.83
N GLU A 91 22.83 4.72 -6.84
CA GLU A 91 23.60 5.78 -6.18
C GLU A 91 23.58 5.60 -4.66
N LEU A 92 22.40 5.41 -4.08
CA LEU A 92 22.23 5.18 -2.64
C LEU A 92 22.94 3.90 -2.18
N ALA A 93 22.88 2.83 -2.96
CA ALA A 93 23.59 1.59 -2.69
C ALA A 93 25.11 1.78 -2.70
N SER A 94 25.65 2.50 -3.70
CA SER A 94 27.07 2.83 -3.77
C SER A 94 27.53 3.66 -2.57
N LEU A 95 26.68 4.60 -2.15
CA LEU A 95 26.93 5.41 -0.96
C LEU A 95 26.95 4.55 0.32
N ALA A 96 26.02 3.61 0.44
CA ALA A 96 25.96 2.67 1.55
C ALA A 96 27.23 1.82 1.65
N PHE A 97 27.70 1.24 0.54
CA PHE A 97 28.94 0.48 0.52
C PHE A 97 30.17 1.32 0.88
N SER A 98 30.25 2.55 0.38
CA SER A 98 31.44 3.39 0.56
C SER A 98 31.55 4.05 1.94
N LYS A 99 30.42 4.48 2.51
CA LYS A 99 30.41 5.26 3.76
C LYS A 99 30.12 4.44 5.01
N TRP A 100 29.32 3.37 4.88
CA TRP A 100 28.76 2.69 6.07
C TRP A 100 29.29 1.26 6.23
N THR A 101 30.18 0.82 5.36
CA THR A 101 30.76 -0.54 5.40
C THR A 101 29.67 -1.61 5.54
N THR A 102 28.51 -1.37 4.92
CA THR A 102 27.35 -2.26 4.98
C THR A 102 27.39 -3.32 3.89
N HIS A 103 26.60 -4.34 4.04
CA HIS A 103 26.34 -5.35 3.01
C HIS A 103 24.84 -5.53 2.89
N PHE A 104 24.36 -5.95 1.73
CA PHE A 104 22.98 -6.32 1.51
C PHE A 104 22.88 -7.84 1.46
N SER A 105 21.96 -8.39 2.25
CA SER A 105 21.75 -9.84 2.41
C SER A 105 20.64 -10.36 1.51
N GLU A 106 19.66 -9.51 1.22
CA GLU A 106 18.51 -9.85 0.39
C GLU A 106 18.73 -9.33 -1.04
N MET A 107 18.86 -10.27 -1.97
CA MET A 107 19.00 -9.95 -3.39
C MET A 107 17.67 -10.21 -4.11
N SER A 108 17.20 -9.25 -4.90
CA SER A 108 15.98 -9.37 -5.69
C SER A 108 16.31 -9.31 -7.19
N GLY A 109 16.00 -10.38 -7.92
CA GLY A 109 16.26 -10.43 -9.36
C GLY A 109 17.72 -10.20 -9.79
N GLY A 110 18.70 -10.53 -8.91
CA GLY A 110 20.12 -10.27 -9.13
C GLY A 110 20.59 -8.86 -8.74
N GLY A 111 19.73 -8.04 -8.18
CA GLY A 111 20.01 -6.69 -7.66
C GLY A 111 19.75 -6.58 -6.16
N ILE A 112 20.07 -5.42 -5.60
CA ILE A 112 19.80 -5.10 -4.19
C ILE A 112 18.30 -5.00 -3.99
N ASN A 113 17.78 -5.60 -2.90
CA ASN A 113 16.39 -5.43 -2.51
C ASN A 113 16.15 -3.97 -2.07
N PRO A 114 15.25 -3.22 -2.75
CA PRO A 114 14.98 -1.82 -2.42
C PRO A 114 14.49 -1.62 -0.99
N THR A 115 13.73 -2.58 -0.44
CA THR A 115 13.26 -2.53 0.95
C THR A 115 14.41 -2.65 1.94
N GLU A 116 15.44 -3.45 1.65
CA GLU A 116 16.65 -3.52 2.49
C GLU A 116 17.48 -2.22 2.44
N LEU A 117 17.54 -1.57 1.27
CA LEU A 117 18.14 -0.24 1.17
C LEU A 117 17.39 0.77 2.04
N VAL A 118 16.06 0.76 2.02
CA VAL A 118 15.24 1.61 2.90
C VAL A 118 15.53 1.32 4.36
N ALA A 119 15.63 0.05 4.77
CA ALA A 119 16.03 -0.32 6.12
C ALA A 119 17.40 0.22 6.50
N THR A 120 18.36 0.17 5.58
CA THR A 120 19.72 0.72 5.77
C THR A 120 19.68 2.24 6.01
N LEU A 121 18.80 2.96 5.28
CA LEU A 121 18.60 4.39 5.49
C LEU A 121 17.92 4.68 6.82
N ILE A 122 16.89 3.92 7.19
CA ILE A 122 16.21 4.06 8.50
C ILE A 122 17.18 3.85 9.65
N ASN A 123 18.08 2.90 9.53
CA ASN A 123 19.07 2.59 10.56
C ASN A 123 20.17 3.66 10.73
N GLN A 124 20.13 4.77 10.00
CA GLN A 124 20.99 5.92 10.25
C GLN A 124 20.42 6.89 11.29
N GLY A 125 19.11 6.81 11.57
CA GLY A 125 18.46 7.63 12.58
C GLY A 125 18.72 7.13 14.00
N ALA A 126 18.63 8.03 14.99
CA ALA A 126 18.65 7.69 16.41
C ALA A 126 17.27 7.20 16.90
N THR A 127 16.23 7.45 16.14
CA THR A 127 14.85 6.95 16.35
C THR A 127 14.25 6.46 15.03
N PHE A 128 13.16 5.70 15.10
CA PHE A 128 12.44 5.27 13.89
C PHE A 128 11.92 6.46 13.09
N GLU A 129 11.39 7.48 13.75
CA GLU A 129 10.86 8.69 13.10
C GLU A 129 11.96 9.43 12.33
N GLU A 130 13.11 9.63 12.94
CA GLU A 130 14.26 10.27 12.29
C GLU A 130 14.77 9.41 11.11
N GLY A 131 14.90 8.11 11.32
CA GLY A 131 15.32 7.19 10.25
C GLY A 131 14.37 7.17 9.06
N ILE A 132 13.06 7.19 9.30
CA ILE A 132 12.05 7.26 8.25
C ILE A 132 12.18 8.58 7.48
N GLN A 133 12.37 9.72 8.17
CA GLN A 133 12.58 11.02 7.52
C GLN A 133 13.87 11.03 6.67
N ILE A 134 14.96 10.43 7.16
CA ILE A 134 16.21 10.26 6.39
C ILE A 134 15.92 9.46 5.10
N ALA A 135 15.22 8.34 5.20
CA ALA A 135 14.87 7.52 4.05
C ALA A 135 13.99 8.28 3.04
N GLN A 136 12.94 8.95 3.50
CA GLN A 136 12.05 9.77 2.66
C GLN A 136 12.80 10.93 1.98
N GLY A 137 13.77 11.55 2.67
CA GLY A 137 14.58 12.63 2.14
C GLY A 137 15.62 12.18 1.10
N ALA A 138 16.19 11.00 1.28
CA ALA A 138 17.23 10.45 0.41
C ALA A 138 16.68 9.86 -0.90
N VAL A 139 15.46 9.31 -0.88
CA VAL A 139 14.86 8.65 -2.04
C VAL A 139 14.42 9.67 -3.08
N ASP A 140 15.00 9.58 -4.29
CA ASP A 140 14.44 10.19 -5.48
C ASP A 140 13.38 9.24 -6.05
N GLY A 141 12.10 9.64 -5.92
CA GLY A 141 10.98 8.79 -6.31
C GLY A 141 9.83 8.87 -5.31
N SER A 142 9.24 7.73 -4.97
CA SER A 142 8.18 7.61 -3.97
C SER A 142 8.54 6.54 -2.94
N LEU A 143 8.16 6.76 -1.69
CA LEU A 143 8.37 5.82 -0.59
C LEU A 143 7.26 5.97 0.46
N SER A 144 6.34 5.03 0.47
CA SER A 144 5.43 4.78 1.60
C SER A 144 5.80 3.46 2.26
N LEU A 145 5.63 3.35 3.57
CA LEU A 145 6.04 2.16 4.32
C LEU A 145 5.16 1.90 5.54
N LEU A 146 5.16 0.63 5.96
CA LEU A 146 4.74 0.23 7.31
C LEU A 146 5.92 -0.47 7.99
N LEU A 147 6.18 -0.10 9.24
CA LEU A 147 7.24 -0.64 10.08
C LEU A 147 6.64 -1.09 11.41
N LEU A 148 6.74 -2.39 11.71
CA LEU A 148 6.27 -2.97 12.96
C LEU A 148 7.46 -3.30 13.86
N THR A 149 7.50 -2.71 15.03
CA THR A 149 8.55 -2.94 16.03
C THR A 149 8.28 -4.20 16.86
N GLU A 150 9.31 -4.75 17.49
CA GLU A 150 9.17 -5.86 18.46
C GLU A 150 8.28 -5.55 19.68
N LYS A 151 7.97 -4.26 19.91
CA LYS A 151 7.06 -3.82 20.98
C LYS A 151 5.60 -3.72 20.53
N GLY A 152 5.28 -4.17 19.31
CA GLY A 152 3.94 -4.11 18.75
C GLY A 152 3.50 -2.72 18.32
N VAL A 153 4.41 -1.76 18.25
CA VAL A 153 4.13 -0.42 17.70
C VAL A 153 4.27 -0.46 16.19
N LEU A 154 3.25 0.02 15.48
CA LEU A 154 3.28 0.18 14.04
C LEU A 154 3.56 1.64 13.70
N TYR A 155 4.56 1.88 12.85
CA TYR A 155 4.76 3.16 12.17
C TYR A 155 4.20 3.06 10.74
N ALA A 156 3.35 4.01 10.38
CA ALA A 156 2.88 4.21 9.02
C ALA A 156 3.45 5.53 8.49
N ALA A 157 4.10 5.50 7.34
CA ALA A 157 4.68 6.67 6.73
C ALA A 157 4.26 6.78 5.27
N ARG A 158 3.75 7.96 4.88
CA ARG A 158 3.36 8.27 3.53
C ARG A 158 4.49 8.96 2.78
N ASP A 159 4.63 8.65 1.50
CA ASP A 159 5.55 9.32 0.57
C ASP A 159 5.61 10.83 0.77
N ARG A 160 6.81 11.41 0.69
CA ARG A 160 7.05 12.85 0.96
C ARG A 160 6.18 13.80 0.12
N TYR A 161 5.68 13.36 -1.03
CA TYR A 161 4.74 14.10 -1.88
C TYR A 161 3.31 13.54 -1.85
N GLY A 162 3.05 12.51 -1.05
CA GLY A 162 1.74 11.92 -0.93
C GLY A 162 1.23 11.16 -2.17
N ARG A 163 2.11 10.72 -3.08
CA ARG A 163 1.74 10.05 -4.33
C ARG A 163 1.02 8.73 -4.10
N THR A 164 1.45 7.97 -3.10
CA THR A 164 0.81 6.73 -2.66
C THR A 164 -0.02 7.01 -1.42
N ALA A 165 -1.30 6.72 -1.46
CA ALA A 165 -2.19 6.92 -0.32
C ALA A 165 -1.84 5.96 0.83
N VAL A 166 -2.01 6.45 2.05
CA VAL A 166 -2.01 5.64 3.27
C VAL A 166 -3.17 6.11 4.12
N ALA A 167 -4.11 5.24 4.39
CA ALA A 167 -5.28 5.50 5.23
C ALA A 167 -5.15 4.79 6.57
N ILE A 168 -5.69 5.38 7.62
CA ILE A 168 -5.84 4.78 8.93
C ILE A 168 -7.29 4.36 9.11
N GLY A 169 -7.50 3.14 9.55
CA GLY A 169 -8.78 2.60 9.96
C GLY A 169 -8.80 2.28 11.45
N ALA A 170 -9.97 2.43 12.04
CA ALA A 170 -10.22 2.21 13.46
C ALA A 170 -11.42 1.31 13.69
N LYS A 171 -11.30 0.41 14.66
CA LYS A 171 -12.41 -0.30 15.29
C LYS A 171 -12.15 -0.47 16.78
N GLU A 172 -13.13 -0.96 17.53
CA GLU A 172 -12.94 -1.20 18.97
C GLU A 172 -11.73 -2.10 19.23
N GLY A 173 -10.80 -1.61 20.02
CA GLY A 173 -9.58 -2.35 20.42
C GLY A 173 -8.55 -2.57 19.31
N ALA A 174 -8.70 -1.98 18.10
CA ALA A 174 -7.74 -2.17 17.02
C ALA A 174 -7.61 -0.95 16.11
N ARG A 175 -6.42 -0.80 15.52
CA ARG A 175 -6.08 0.16 14.48
C ARG A 175 -5.39 -0.54 13.32
N ALA A 176 -5.59 -0.03 12.11
CA ALA A 176 -4.96 -0.52 10.91
C ALA A 176 -4.49 0.64 10.02
N ALA A 177 -3.48 0.37 9.20
CA ALA A 177 -3.06 1.25 8.11
C ALA A 177 -3.08 0.45 6.81
N ALA A 178 -3.61 1.05 5.75
CA ALA A 178 -3.73 0.41 4.44
C ALA A 178 -3.57 1.42 3.31
N MET A 179 -3.19 0.94 2.13
CA MET A 179 -3.11 1.78 0.94
C MET A 179 -4.51 2.08 0.37
N GLU A 180 -5.43 1.13 0.50
CA GLU A 180 -6.80 1.21 0.02
C GLU A 180 -7.81 1.05 1.14
N THR A 181 -8.91 1.80 1.07
CA THR A 181 -9.94 1.77 2.10
C THR A 181 -10.87 0.57 1.98
N THR A 182 -10.86 -0.16 0.87
CA THR A 182 -11.81 -1.28 0.65
C THR A 182 -11.68 -2.39 1.71
N ALA A 183 -10.48 -2.59 2.27
CA ALA A 183 -10.29 -3.58 3.33
C ALA A 183 -11.02 -3.22 4.63
N PHE A 184 -11.19 -1.94 4.93
CA PHE A 184 -11.71 -1.47 6.22
C PHE A 184 -13.14 -1.89 6.48
N PRO A 185 -14.14 -1.55 5.65
CA PRO A 185 -15.53 -1.93 5.92
C PRO A 185 -15.72 -3.46 5.89
N ASN A 186 -14.91 -4.19 5.13
CA ASN A 186 -14.98 -5.65 5.09
C ASN A 186 -14.41 -6.34 6.35
N LEU A 187 -13.74 -5.59 7.21
CA LEU A 187 -13.11 -6.06 8.45
C LEU A 187 -13.61 -5.29 9.69
N ASP A 188 -14.75 -4.61 9.54
CA ASP A 188 -15.40 -3.81 10.59
C ASP A 188 -14.56 -2.61 11.07
N TYR A 189 -13.65 -2.09 10.22
CA TYR A 189 -12.97 -0.84 10.48
C TYR A 189 -13.68 0.33 9.80
N GLU A 190 -13.72 1.46 10.47
CA GLU A 190 -14.08 2.75 9.88
C GLU A 190 -12.82 3.49 9.43
N THR A 191 -12.88 4.13 8.26
CA THR A 191 -11.77 5.00 7.81
C THR A 191 -11.72 6.24 8.69
N GLU A 192 -10.63 6.39 9.45
CA GLU A 192 -10.43 7.53 10.35
C GLU A 192 -9.90 8.75 9.58
N ARG A 193 -8.83 8.58 8.81
CA ARG A 193 -8.23 9.62 7.97
C ARG A 193 -7.20 9.07 6.99
N PHE A 194 -6.76 9.93 6.07
CA PHE A 194 -5.56 9.71 5.25
C PHE A 194 -4.38 10.45 5.84
N LEU A 195 -3.19 9.89 5.71
CA LEU A 195 -1.95 10.58 6.04
C LEU A 195 -1.68 11.67 4.99
N GLY A 196 -1.13 12.80 5.43
CA GLY A 196 -0.63 13.83 4.51
C GLY A 196 0.75 13.51 3.92
N PRO A 197 1.27 14.36 3.01
CA PRO A 197 2.58 14.18 2.38
C PRO A 197 3.72 14.12 3.41
N GLY A 198 4.53 13.07 3.39
CA GLY A 198 5.68 12.88 4.29
C GLY A 198 5.31 12.62 5.75
N GLU A 199 4.04 12.51 6.07
CA GLU A 199 3.57 12.27 7.43
C GLU A 199 4.03 10.91 7.95
N VAL A 200 4.46 10.88 9.22
CA VAL A 200 4.77 9.64 9.96
C VAL A 200 3.87 9.56 11.18
N VAL A 201 3.16 8.45 11.28
CA VAL A 201 2.20 8.18 12.37
C VAL A 201 2.63 6.94 13.13
N ARG A 202 2.64 7.05 14.46
CA ARG A 202 2.81 5.95 15.39
C ARG A 202 1.42 5.41 15.76
N ILE A 203 1.21 4.12 15.55
CA ILE A 203 -0.09 3.46 15.73
C ILE A 203 0.05 2.36 16.79
N THR A 204 -0.89 2.37 17.73
CA THR A 204 -1.09 1.30 18.72
C THR A 204 -2.56 0.92 18.77
N ALA A 205 -2.96 -0.04 19.59
CA ALA A 205 -4.36 -0.40 19.75
C ALA A 205 -5.22 0.78 20.27
N GLU A 206 -4.60 1.65 21.10
CA GLU A 206 -5.27 2.78 21.74
C GLU A 206 -5.46 3.98 20.81
N GLY A 207 -4.60 4.14 19.79
CA GLY A 207 -4.72 5.28 18.90
C GLY A 207 -3.60 5.43 17.88
N ALA A 208 -3.73 6.51 17.09
CA ALA A 208 -2.77 6.91 16.07
C ALA A 208 -2.26 8.32 16.38
N GLU A 209 -0.96 8.44 16.60
CA GLU A 209 -0.27 9.70 16.97
C GLU A 209 0.62 10.18 15.84
N THR A 210 0.44 11.41 15.35
CA THR A 210 1.34 12.02 14.38
C THR A 210 2.68 12.33 15.03
N ARG A 211 3.75 11.72 14.52
CA ARG A 211 5.13 11.91 14.99
C ARG A 211 5.90 12.89 14.12
N VAL A 212 5.61 12.89 12.83
CA VAL A 212 6.12 13.86 11.86
C VAL A 212 4.93 14.48 11.16
N ALA A 213 4.78 15.79 11.26
CA ALA A 213 3.69 16.51 10.64
C ALA A 213 3.74 16.42 9.10
N PRO A 214 2.59 16.42 8.42
CA PRO A 214 2.56 16.43 6.96
C PRO A 214 3.11 17.73 6.39
N GLY A 215 3.68 17.65 5.19
CA GLY A 215 4.00 18.80 4.36
C GLY A 215 2.81 19.27 3.53
N ASP A 216 2.99 20.39 2.82
CA ASP A 216 1.93 21.03 2.02
C ASP A 216 1.93 20.62 0.54
N ASP A 217 2.99 19.95 0.04
CA ASP A 217 3.14 19.61 -1.38
C ASP A 217 2.52 18.24 -1.70
N LEU A 218 1.20 18.22 -1.83
CA LEU A 218 0.44 17.00 -2.16
C LEU A 218 0.40 16.77 -3.68
N ARG A 219 0.99 15.67 -4.13
CA ARG A 219 1.04 15.23 -5.55
C ARG A 219 0.43 13.84 -5.71
N VAL A 220 -0.88 13.73 -5.57
CA VAL A 220 -1.56 12.44 -5.71
C VAL A 220 -1.38 11.85 -7.10
N CYS A 221 -1.23 10.54 -7.17
CA CYS A 221 -1.20 9.80 -8.42
C CYS A 221 -2.64 9.53 -8.90
N THR A 222 -3.06 10.17 -9.99
CA THR A 222 -4.41 9.96 -10.54
C THR A 222 -4.66 8.55 -11.03
N PHE A 223 -3.62 7.76 -11.29
CA PHE A 223 -3.72 6.34 -11.65
C PHE A 223 -4.42 5.50 -10.56
N LEU A 224 -4.37 5.93 -9.31
CA LEU A 224 -5.12 5.28 -8.22
C LEU A 224 -6.62 5.21 -8.55
N TRP A 225 -7.19 6.29 -9.08
CA TRP A 225 -8.61 6.31 -9.45
C TRP A 225 -8.89 5.73 -10.83
N VAL A 226 -8.08 6.11 -11.85
CA VAL A 226 -8.39 5.74 -13.24
C VAL A 226 -8.16 4.27 -13.52
N TYR A 227 -7.21 3.63 -12.84
CA TYR A 227 -6.77 2.30 -13.20
C TYR A 227 -6.58 1.35 -12.02
N TYR A 228 -5.64 1.67 -11.09
CA TYR A 228 -5.21 0.73 -10.07
C TYR A 228 -6.26 0.42 -9.01
N GLY A 229 -6.92 1.44 -8.48
CA GLY A 229 -7.73 1.32 -7.28
C GLY A 229 -8.90 0.37 -7.43
N PHE A 230 -9.17 -0.40 -6.40
CA PHE A 230 -10.38 -1.20 -6.36
C PHE A 230 -11.62 -0.27 -6.42
N PRO A 231 -12.67 -0.60 -7.18
CA PRO A 231 -13.83 0.29 -7.37
C PRO A 231 -14.46 0.81 -6.07
N ALA A 232 -14.56 -0.04 -5.05
CA ALA A 232 -15.11 0.32 -3.75
C ALA A 232 -14.14 1.13 -2.87
N SER A 233 -12.89 1.31 -3.27
CA SER A 233 -11.91 2.10 -2.53
C SER A 233 -12.10 3.59 -2.71
N SER A 234 -11.67 4.35 -1.69
CA SER A 234 -11.56 5.79 -1.76
C SER A 234 -10.12 6.22 -1.47
N TYR A 235 -9.69 7.29 -2.14
CA TYR A 235 -8.42 7.96 -1.88
C TYR A 235 -8.70 9.44 -1.68
N GLU A 236 -8.13 10.04 -0.64
CA GLU A 236 -8.40 11.44 -0.26
C GLU A 236 -9.91 11.77 -0.14
N GLY A 237 -10.71 10.80 0.29
CA GLY A 237 -12.17 10.94 0.38
C GLY A 237 -12.92 10.88 -0.95
N VAL A 238 -12.24 10.60 -2.07
CA VAL A 238 -12.87 10.48 -3.40
C VAL A 238 -12.95 9.01 -3.80
N SER A 239 -14.17 8.51 -4.03
CA SER A 239 -14.42 7.14 -4.48
C SER A 239 -13.81 6.90 -5.88
N ALA A 240 -13.12 5.76 -6.05
CA ALA A 240 -12.57 5.34 -7.33
C ALA A 240 -13.67 5.15 -8.38
N GLU A 241 -14.76 4.50 -8.02
CA GLU A 241 -15.88 4.26 -8.91
C GLU A 241 -16.56 5.57 -9.34
N ALA A 242 -16.86 6.46 -8.39
CA ALA A 242 -17.48 7.76 -8.70
C ALA A 242 -16.60 8.60 -9.63
N MET A 243 -15.27 8.52 -9.47
CA MET A 243 -14.34 9.20 -10.35
C MET A 243 -14.35 8.60 -11.77
N ARG A 244 -14.38 7.28 -11.90
CA ARG A 244 -14.48 6.59 -13.21
C ARG A 244 -15.77 6.97 -13.93
N TYR A 245 -16.90 7.01 -13.24
CA TYR A 245 -18.17 7.49 -13.80
C TYR A 245 -18.08 8.94 -14.30
N ARG A 246 -17.52 9.85 -13.51
CA ARG A 246 -17.33 11.24 -13.92
C ARG A 246 -16.40 11.39 -15.12
N SER A 247 -15.34 10.58 -15.16
CA SER A 247 -14.39 10.55 -16.28
C SER A 247 -15.06 10.05 -17.57
N GLY A 248 -15.81 8.94 -17.51
CA GLY A 248 -16.59 8.42 -18.64
C GLY A 248 -17.58 9.45 -19.19
N ALA A 249 -18.35 10.09 -18.32
CA ALA A 249 -19.28 11.15 -18.70
C ALA A 249 -18.56 12.38 -19.32
N ALA A 250 -17.36 12.71 -18.85
CA ALA A 250 -16.56 13.80 -19.43
C ALA A 250 -16.02 13.45 -20.81
N LEU A 251 -15.62 12.19 -21.03
CA LEU A 251 -15.20 11.69 -22.34
C LEU A 251 -16.37 11.74 -23.34
N ALA A 252 -17.53 11.19 -22.98
CA ALA A 252 -18.71 11.17 -23.84
C ALA A 252 -19.16 12.56 -24.30
N ARG A 253 -19.08 13.56 -23.42
CA ARG A 253 -19.40 14.95 -23.79
C ARG A 253 -18.42 15.59 -24.79
N ARG A 254 -17.22 15.03 -24.93
CA ARG A 254 -16.17 15.52 -25.85
C ARG A 254 -16.08 14.69 -27.12
N ASP A 255 -16.60 13.47 -27.08
CA ASP A 255 -16.57 12.54 -28.20
C ASP A 255 -17.82 12.77 -29.07
N ALA A 256 -17.61 12.85 -30.37
CA ALA A 256 -18.68 12.98 -31.37
C ALA A 256 -18.90 11.65 -32.13
N VAL A 257 -18.34 10.55 -31.65
CA VAL A 257 -18.48 9.22 -32.26
C VAL A 257 -19.88 8.69 -32.00
N GLU A 258 -20.61 8.38 -33.07
CA GLU A 258 -21.83 7.59 -33.01
C GLU A 258 -21.45 6.10 -32.95
N ALA A 259 -21.82 5.44 -31.85
CA ALA A 259 -21.50 4.04 -31.63
C ALA A 259 -22.77 3.21 -31.38
N ASP A 260 -22.85 2.06 -32.03
CA ASP A 260 -23.94 1.09 -31.81
C ASP A 260 -23.76 0.30 -30.52
N LEU A 261 -22.55 0.22 -29.99
CA LEU A 261 -22.20 -0.54 -28.82
C LEU A 261 -21.03 0.12 -28.05
N ALA A 262 -21.14 0.21 -26.74
CA ALA A 262 -20.04 0.56 -25.87
C ALA A 262 -19.68 -0.62 -24.96
N ALA A 263 -18.38 -0.90 -24.82
CA ALA A 263 -17.89 -1.97 -23.95
C ALA A 263 -16.73 -1.48 -23.10
N GLY A 264 -16.81 -1.71 -21.78
CA GLY A 264 -15.71 -1.44 -20.85
C GLY A 264 -14.72 -2.60 -20.82
N ILE A 265 -13.43 -2.28 -20.87
CA ILE A 265 -12.40 -3.29 -20.60
C ILE A 265 -12.40 -3.58 -19.10
N PRO A 266 -12.68 -4.80 -18.66
CA PRO A 266 -12.64 -5.15 -17.23
C PRO A 266 -11.24 -4.98 -16.64
N ASP A 267 -11.13 -4.63 -15.33
CA ASP A 267 -12.28 -4.22 -14.49
C ASP A 267 -12.41 -2.70 -14.46
N SER A 268 -11.30 -1.97 -14.61
CA SER A 268 -11.23 -0.51 -14.45
C SER A 268 -12.06 0.27 -15.50
N GLY A 269 -12.14 -0.25 -16.72
CA GLY A 269 -12.87 0.38 -17.83
C GLY A 269 -14.39 0.31 -17.70
N THR A 270 -14.94 -0.59 -16.89
CA THR A 270 -16.39 -0.80 -16.77
C THR A 270 -17.11 0.46 -16.30
N GLY A 271 -16.64 1.08 -15.23
CA GLY A 271 -17.23 2.31 -14.70
C GLY A 271 -17.15 3.50 -15.67
N HIS A 272 -16.07 3.57 -16.45
CA HIS A 272 -15.94 4.59 -17.52
C HIS A 272 -16.95 4.37 -18.65
N ALA A 273 -17.12 3.11 -19.10
CA ALA A 273 -18.00 2.78 -20.22
C ALA A 273 -19.48 3.01 -19.88
N ILE A 274 -19.95 2.58 -18.71
CA ILE A 274 -21.34 2.73 -18.28
C ILE A 274 -21.78 4.21 -18.39
N ARG A 275 -20.95 5.15 -17.94
CA ARG A 275 -21.31 6.57 -17.97
C ARG A 275 -21.02 7.25 -19.31
N SER A 276 -20.16 6.68 -20.15
CA SER A 276 -20.02 7.18 -21.52
C SER A 276 -21.25 6.81 -22.35
N GLU A 277 -21.81 5.62 -22.16
CA GLU A 277 -23.02 5.16 -22.83
C GLU A 277 -24.26 6.00 -22.48
N GLU A 278 -24.45 6.36 -21.20
CA GLU A 278 -25.59 7.18 -20.75
C GLU A 278 -25.64 8.58 -21.39
N HIS A 279 -24.54 9.07 -21.93
CA HIS A 279 -24.48 10.39 -22.61
C HIS A 279 -24.49 10.29 -24.13
N THR A 280 -24.26 9.12 -24.70
CA THR A 280 -24.24 8.88 -26.16
C THR A 280 -25.51 8.21 -26.67
N SER A 281 -26.19 7.43 -25.82
CA SER A 281 -27.53 6.91 -26.10
C SER A 281 -28.54 7.63 -25.23
N GLU A 282 -29.60 8.21 -25.84
CA GLU A 282 -30.85 8.39 -25.10
C GLU A 282 -31.20 7.03 -24.55
N LEU A 283 -31.28 6.91 -23.22
CA LEU A 283 -31.81 5.74 -22.57
C LEU A 283 -33.18 5.45 -23.17
N GLN A 284 -33.26 4.60 -24.16
CA GLN A 284 -34.52 3.97 -24.49
C GLN A 284 -34.96 3.24 -23.24
N SER A 285 -35.82 3.90 -22.50
CA SER A 285 -36.60 3.29 -21.42
C SER A 285 -37.18 2.02 -21.98
N ARG A 286 -36.63 0.86 -21.57
CA ARG A 286 -37.30 -0.43 -21.73
C ARG A 286 -38.52 -0.47 -20.81
N SER A 287 -39.49 0.35 -21.09
CA SER A 287 -40.81 0.29 -20.50
C SER A 287 -41.85 -0.32 -21.44
N ASP A 288 -41.39 -1.12 -22.41
CA ASP A 288 -42.29 -1.90 -23.26
C ASP A 288 -41.77 -3.34 -23.35
N LEU A 289 -42.04 -4.13 -22.30
CA LEU A 289 -42.29 -5.57 -22.34
C LEU A 289 -43.11 -5.99 -21.12
#